data_82ee2573ff6f75cc4ca4ef6c19c294e1
#
_entry.id   82ee2573ff6f75cc4ca4ef6c19c294e1
#
_cell.length_a   1.000
_cell.length_b   1.000
_cell.length_c   1.000
_cell.angle_alpha   90.00
_cell.angle_beta   90.00
_cell.angle_gamma   90.00
#
_symmetry.space_group_name_H-M   'P 1'
#
loop_
_entity.id
_entity.type
_entity.pdbx_description
1 polymer ?
#
loop_
_entity_poly.entity_id
_entity_poly.type
_entity_poly.pdbx_seq_one_letter_code
_entity_poly.pdbx_strand_id
1 'polypeptide(L)'
;MEKKKVAVPLVCHGHSRPVVDLFYSPITPDGFFLISASKDGSPMLRNGETGDWIGTFEGHKGAVWSCCLDTNGLRAASGSADFTAKLWDALTGDVLHSFEHKHIVRACAFSEDTHLLLTGGFEKTLRIFDLNRPDAPPREVDDSPGSVRTVAWLHSDQTILSSCTDSGGVRLWDVRSDKIVQLLETKSPVTSVEVSRDGRYITTADGSTVRFWDANHFGLVKSYNMPFNVESASLEPKLSNKFIAGGEDMWIHMFDFHTGEEIGCNKGHHGPVHCVRFSPGGESYASGSEDGTIRIWQTGPANHDENDALPGNGPAGKVKVGDDEVTSKIEGFHINDEGKNEEEKAIDI
;
A
#
# COMPACT_ATOMS: atom_id res chain seq x y z
N MET A 1 17.21 16.97 -29.59
CA MET A 1 15.93 16.57 -28.95
C MET A 1 16.12 15.14 -28.48
N GLU A 2 16.42 14.95 -27.21
CA GLU A 2 16.42 13.62 -26.61
C GLU A 2 14.97 13.10 -26.59
N LYS A 3 14.76 11.94 -27.22
CA LYS A 3 13.48 11.24 -27.14
C LYS A 3 13.28 10.84 -25.68
N LYS A 4 12.36 11.49 -24.97
CA LYS A 4 11.92 11.03 -23.63
C LYS A 4 11.57 9.53 -23.78
N LYS A 5 12.34 8.65 -23.14
CA LYS A 5 12.02 7.23 -23.06
C LYS A 5 10.66 7.13 -22.37
N VAL A 6 9.68 6.60 -23.05
CA VAL A 6 8.38 6.26 -22.46
C VAL A 6 8.64 5.15 -21.45
N ALA A 7 8.33 5.37 -20.19
CA ALA A 7 8.42 4.34 -19.17
C ALA A 7 7.39 3.24 -19.49
N VAL A 8 7.85 2.02 -19.68
CA VAL A 8 6.98 0.86 -19.87
C VAL A 8 6.76 0.22 -18.51
N PRO A 9 5.52 0.19 -18.00
CA PRO A 9 5.23 -0.43 -16.71
C PRO A 9 5.19 -1.94 -16.83
N LEU A 10 5.48 -2.62 -15.73
CA LEU A 10 5.07 -3.99 -15.55
C LEU A 10 3.57 -4.00 -15.23
N VAL A 11 2.78 -4.73 -16.01
CA VAL A 11 1.32 -4.81 -15.83
C VAL A 11 0.96 -6.10 -15.09
N CYS A 12 0.35 -5.96 -13.94
CA CYS A 12 -0.10 -7.07 -13.11
C CYS A 12 -1.61 -7.25 -13.29
N HIS A 13 -2.00 -8.35 -13.89
CA HIS A 13 -3.39 -8.77 -14.06
C HIS A 13 -3.85 -9.66 -12.91
N GLY A 14 -5.15 -9.95 -12.87
CA GLY A 14 -5.75 -10.89 -11.92
C GLY A 14 -7.05 -10.37 -11.31
N HIS A 15 -7.11 -9.11 -10.94
CA HIS A 15 -8.36 -8.51 -10.47
C HIS A 15 -9.38 -8.35 -11.59
N SER A 16 -10.64 -8.69 -11.28
CA SER A 16 -11.77 -8.59 -12.22
C SER A 16 -12.57 -7.30 -12.05
N ARG A 17 -12.25 -6.51 -11.03
CA ARG A 17 -12.88 -5.24 -10.69
C ARG A 17 -11.84 -4.21 -10.24
N PRO A 18 -12.23 -2.93 -10.05
CA PRO A 18 -11.33 -1.87 -9.62
C PRO A 18 -10.42 -2.22 -8.47
N VAL A 19 -9.14 -1.88 -8.60
CA VAL A 19 -8.14 -1.92 -7.52
C VAL A 19 -8.22 -0.59 -6.79
N VAL A 20 -8.57 -0.63 -5.50
CA VAL A 20 -8.91 0.57 -4.72
C VAL A 20 -7.90 0.90 -3.63
N ASP A 21 -7.04 -0.05 -3.23
CA ASP A 21 -5.96 0.18 -2.28
C ASP A 21 -4.75 -0.70 -2.59
N LEU A 22 -3.58 -0.19 -2.25
CA LEU A 22 -2.29 -0.85 -2.40
C LEU A 22 -1.43 -0.60 -1.16
N PHE A 23 -0.72 -1.61 -0.73
CA PHE A 23 0.21 -1.49 0.38
C PHE A 23 1.49 -2.30 0.11
N TYR A 24 2.64 -1.67 0.28
CA TYR A 24 3.93 -2.35 0.27
C TYR A 24 4.36 -2.71 1.68
N SER A 25 4.82 -3.95 1.87
CA SER A 25 5.51 -4.32 3.12
C SER A 25 6.80 -3.52 3.30
N PRO A 26 7.34 -3.43 4.51
CA PRO A 26 8.75 -3.12 4.70
C PRO A 26 9.65 -4.12 3.97
N ILE A 27 10.94 -3.80 3.83
CA ILE A 27 11.93 -4.75 3.33
C ILE A 27 12.15 -5.82 4.40
N THR A 28 11.92 -7.07 4.03
CA THR A 28 12.16 -8.26 4.85
C THR A 28 13.38 -9.03 4.33
N PRO A 29 13.87 -10.06 5.04
CA PRO A 29 14.93 -10.93 4.51
C PRO A 29 14.58 -11.59 3.18
N ASP A 30 13.28 -11.83 2.91
CA ASP A 30 12.78 -12.45 1.69
C ASP A 30 12.40 -11.43 0.59
N GLY A 31 12.76 -10.17 0.77
CA GLY A 31 12.42 -9.07 -0.11
C GLY A 31 11.23 -8.24 0.43
N PHE A 32 10.47 -7.64 -0.45
CA PHE A 32 9.28 -6.89 -0.09
C PHE A 32 8.09 -7.29 -0.95
N PHE A 33 6.89 -7.12 -0.40
CA PHE A 33 5.66 -7.63 -0.97
C PHE A 33 4.67 -6.49 -1.23
N LEU A 34 3.84 -6.68 -2.23
CA LEU A 34 2.74 -5.79 -2.58
C LEU A 34 1.42 -6.53 -2.37
N ILE A 35 0.57 -5.98 -1.51
CA ILE A 35 -0.82 -6.45 -1.38
C ILE A 35 -1.76 -5.44 -2.01
N SER A 36 -2.84 -5.94 -2.62
CA SER A 36 -3.86 -5.13 -3.28
C SER A 36 -5.25 -5.47 -2.80
N ALA A 37 -6.08 -4.43 -2.65
CA ALA A 37 -7.50 -4.55 -2.37
C ALA A 37 -8.33 -4.21 -3.61
N SER A 38 -9.36 -4.99 -3.88
CA SER A 38 -10.21 -4.80 -5.04
C SER A 38 -11.69 -4.98 -4.71
N LYS A 39 -12.52 -4.30 -5.50
CA LYS A 39 -13.98 -4.48 -5.44
C LYS A 39 -14.44 -5.89 -5.87
N ASP A 40 -13.53 -6.74 -6.36
CA ASP A 40 -13.83 -8.16 -6.65
C ASP A 40 -13.95 -9.05 -5.41
N GLY A 41 -13.52 -8.56 -4.24
CA GLY A 41 -13.66 -9.25 -2.97
C GLY A 41 -12.45 -10.08 -2.55
N SER A 42 -11.40 -10.13 -3.37
CA SER A 42 -10.22 -10.98 -3.10
C SER A 42 -8.94 -10.15 -3.07
N PRO A 43 -8.34 -9.89 -1.90
CA PRO A 43 -7.01 -9.31 -1.85
C PRO A 43 -5.99 -10.23 -2.53
N MET A 44 -4.98 -9.65 -3.17
CA MET A 44 -3.92 -10.41 -3.83
C MET A 44 -2.54 -9.99 -3.31
N LEU A 45 -1.70 -10.98 -3.06
CA LEU A 45 -0.30 -10.79 -2.67
C LEU A 45 0.62 -11.04 -3.85
N ARG A 46 1.60 -10.16 -4.02
CA ARG A 46 2.60 -10.21 -5.08
C ARG A 46 3.99 -9.95 -4.54
N ASN A 47 4.99 -10.45 -5.26
CA ASN A 47 6.35 -9.98 -5.09
C ASN A 47 6.39 -8.48 -5.43
N GLY A 48 6.93 -7.67 -4.54
CA GLY A 48 6.90 -6.21 -4.68
C GLY A 48 7.86 -5.69 -5.75
N GLU A 49 8.91 -6.42 -6.08
CA GLU A 49 9.90 -6.06 -7.08
C GLU A 49 9.49 -6.52 -8.48
N THR A 50 9.14 -7.80 -8.62
CA THR A 50 8.85 -8.42 -9.92
C THR A 50 7.38 -8.32 -10.32
N GLY A 51 6.47 -8.07 -9.37
CA GLY A 51 5.02 -8.05 -9.60
C GLY A 51 4.40 -9.44 -9.74
N ASP A 52 5.21 -10.51 -9.61
CA ASP A 52 4.73 -11.88 -9.73
C ASP A 52 3.67 -12.18 -8.66
N TRP A 53 2.62 -12.83 -9.10
CA TRP A 53 1.56 -13.27 -8.20
C TRP A 53 2.06 -14.36 -7.26
N ILE A 54 1.79 -14.20 -5.96
CA ILE A 54 2.13 -15.17 -4.90
C ILE A 54 0.88 -15.90 -4.48
N GLY A 55 -0.21 -15.19 -4.21
CA GLY A 55 -1.44 -15.79 -3.73
C GLY A 55 -2.63 -14.84 -3.73
N THR A 56 -3.81 -15.42 -3.56
CA THR A 56 -5.09 -14.71 -3.43
C THR A 56 -5.74 -15.10 -2.11
N PHE A 57 -6.20 -14.12 -1.35
CA PHE A 57 -6.91 -14.33 -0.10
C PHE A 57 -8.40 -14.48 -0.39
N GLU A 58 -8.93 -15.68 -0.22
CA GLU A 58 -10.32 -15.97 -0.49
C GLU A 58 -11.14 -16.11 0.80
N GLY A 59 -12.28 -15.43 0.87
CA GLY A 59 -13.16 -15.53 2.04
C GLY A 59 -14.03 -14.31 2.32
N HIS A 60 -13.76 -13.16 1.71
CA HIS A 60 -14.69 -12.02 1.76
C HIS A 60 -15.88 -12.25 0.80
N LYS A 61 -17.05 -11.78 1.23
CA LYS A 61 -18.30 -11.86 0.44
C LYS A 61 -18.71 -10.51 -0.17
N GLY A 62 -17.86 -9.51 -0.06
CA GLY A 62 -18.09 -8.16 -0.54
C GLY A 62 -16.80 -7.49 -1.01
N ALA A 63 -16.93 -6.32 -1.62
CA ALA A 63 -15.79 -5.52 -2.06
C ALA A 63 -14.77 -5.29 -0.95
N VAL A 64 -13.49 -5.49 -1.22
CA VAL A 64 -12.40 -5.18 -0.30
C VAL A 64 -11.94 -3.75 -0.57
N TRP A 65 -11.95 -2.92 0.46
CA TRP A 65 -11.68 -1.49 0.37
C TRP A 65 -10.29 -1.10 0.84
N SER A 66 -9.68 -1.88 1.71
CA SER A 66 -8.36 -1.62 2.25
C SER A 66 -7.63 -2.92 2.55
N CYS A 67 -6.32 -2.89 2.43
CA CYS A 67 -5.45 -4.00 2.77
C CYS A 67 -4.12 -3.49 3.33
N CYS A 68 -3.50 -4.29 4.18
CA CYS A 68 -2.17 -4.02 4.70
C CYS A 68 -1.45 -5.32 5.05
N LEU A 69 -0.14 -5.23 5.17
CA LEU A 69 0.76 -6.30 5.63
C LEU A 69 1.39 -5.88 6.96
N ASP A 70 1.69 -6.83 7.80
CA ASP A 70 2.47 -6.59 9.00
C ASP A 70 3.95 -6.30 8.66
N THR A 71 4.72 -5.89 9.64
CA THR A 71 6.12 -5.47 9.47
C THR A 71 7.00 -6.59 8.90
N ASN A 72 6.66 -7.84 9.17
CA ASN A 72 7.41 -9.00 8.70
C ASN A 72 6.89 -9.57 7.37
N GLY A 73 5.75 -9.11 6.87
CA GLY A 73 5.10 -9.63 5.67
C GLY A 73 4.49 -11.02 5.85
N LEU A 74 4.31 -11.48 7.11
CA LEU A 74 3.78 -12.81 7.43
C LEU A 74 2.27 -12.83 7.67
N ARG A 75 1.69 -11.69 7.99
CA ARG A 75 0.24 -11.53 8.18
C ARG A 75 -0.26 -10.40 7.30
N ALA A 76 -1.45 -10.61 6.77
CA ALA A 76 -2.19 -9.59 6.05
C ALA A 76 -3.48 -9.25 6.80
N ALA A 77 -4.00 -8.04 6.59
CA ALA A 77 -5.32 -7.66 7.02
C ALA A 77 -6.08 -6.96 5.89
N SER A 78 -7.39 -7.09 5.91
CA SER A 78 -8.27 -6.48 4.91
C SER A 78 -9.58 -6.01 5.53
N GLY A 79 -10.13 -4.91 4.98
CA GLY A 79 -11.44 -4.37 5.36
C GLY A 79 -12.42 -4.44 4.19
N SER A 80 -13.66 -4.92 4.44
CA SER A 80 -14.60 -5.24 3.38
C SER A 80 -16.00 -4.69 3.58
N ALA A 81 -16.72 -4.63 2.47
CA ALA A 81 -18.13 -4.33 2.40
C ALA A 81 -19.02 -5.46 2.94
N ASP A 82 -18.47 -6.62 3.25
CA ASP A 82 -19.19 -7.70 3.93
C ASP A 82 -19.30 -7.49 5.44
N PHE A 83 -18.90 -6.33 5.94
CA PHE A 83 -18.93 -5.93 7.34
C PHE A 83 -17.90 -6.64 8.20
N THR A 84 -16.83 -7.16 7.59
CA THR A 84 -15.73 -7.77 8.33
C THR A 84 -14.39 -7.12 8.02
N ALA A 85 -13.52 -7.10 9.01
CA ALA A 85 -12.09 -7.06 8.79
C ALA A 85 -11.54 -8.48 9.01
N LYS A 86 -10.65 -8.93 8.14
CA LYS A 86 -10.06 -10.27 8.26
C LYS A 86 -8.56 -10.17 8.44
N LEU A 87 -8.07 -11.04 9.32
CA LEU A 87 -6.65 -11.33 9.51
C LEU A 87 -6.30 -12.61 8.78
N TRP A 88 -5.23 -12.60 8.01
CA TRP A 88 -4.80 -13.68 7.15
C TRP A 88 -3.38 -14.11 7.46
N ASP A 89 -3.10 -15.38 7.32
CA ASP A 89 -1.75 -15.89 7.17
C ASP A 89 -1.26 -15.61 5.74
N ALA A 90 -0.19 -14.83 5.60
CA ALA A 90 0.29 -14.43 4.27
C ALA A 90 1.05 -15.56 3.55
N LEU A 91 1.46 -16.62 4.25
CA LEU A 91 2.14 -17.77 3.65
C LEU A 91 1.16 -18.80 3.09
N THR A 92 0.05 -19.03 3.79
CA THR A 92 -0.93 -20.06 3.40
C THR A 92 -2.16 -19.48 2.71
N GLY A 93 -2.47 -18.21 2.94
CA GLY A 93 -3.70 -17.55 2.48
C GLY A 93 -4.91 -17.81 3.37
N ASP A 94 -4.75 -18.55 4.47
CA ASP A 94 -5.84 -18.90 5.38
C ASP A 94 -6.31 -17.72 6.21
N VAL A 95 -7.61 -17.71 6.53
CA VAL A 95 -8.20 -16.76 7.49
C VAL A 95 -7.79 -17.15 8.90
N LEU A 96 -6.98 -16.33 9.56
CA LEU A 96 -6.63 -16.51 10.97
C LEU A 96 -7.75 -16.05 11.90
N HIS A 97 -8.40 -14.92 11.57
CA HIS A 97 -9.51 -14.39 12.35
C HIS A 97 -10.41 -13.47 11.51
N SER A 98 -11.70 -13.38 11.89
CA SER A 98 -12.68 -12.47 11.28
C SER A 98 -13.27 -11.56 12.36
N PHE A 99 -13.04 -10.25 12.22
CA PHE A 99 -13.54 -9.23 13.14
C PHE A 99 -14.84 -8.66 12.58
N GLU A 100 -15.93 -8.89 13.29
CA GLU A 100 -17.25 -8.43 12.89
C GLU A 100 -17.47 -6.95 13.20
N HIS A 101 -18.08 -6.25 12.24
CA HIS A 101 -18.49 -4.86 12.32
C HIS A 101 -19.97 -4.73 12.01
N LYS A 102 -20.58 -3.63 12.40
CA LYS A 102 -22.00 -3.36 12.11
C LYS A 102 -22.23 -2.82 10.70
N HIS A 103 -21.14 -2.38 10.02
CA HIS A 103 -21.21 -1.80 8.68
C HIS A 103 -19.88 -2.00 7.93
N ILE A 104 -19.82 -1.51 6.69
CA ILE A 104 -18.64 -1.57 5.79
C ILE A 104 -17.37 -1.10 6.51
N VAL A 105 -16.33 -1.92 6.44
CA VAL A 105 -14.97 -1.58 6.89
C VAL A 105 -14.21 -1.01 5.69
N ARG A 106 -13.77 0.24 5.81
CA ARG A 106 -13.11 0.96 4.70
C ARG A 106 -11.61 1.11 4.86
N ALA A 107 -11.09 0.94 6.06
CA ALA A 107 -9.70 1.14 6.36
C ALA A 107 -9.22 0.15 7.42
N CYS A 108 -8.01 -0.33 7.27
CA CYS A 108 -7.30 -1.14 8.25
C CYS A 108 -5.80 -0.81 8.23
N ALA A 109 -5.15 -0.94 9.39
CA ALA A 109 -3.71 -0.74 9.54
C ALA A 109 -3.17 -1.55 10.71
N PHE A 110 -2.08 -2.28 10.52
CA PHE A 110 -1.31 -2.88 11.62
C PHE A 110 -0.55 -1.82 12.39
N SER A 111 -0.42 -2.01 13.70
CA SER A 111 0.57 -1.32 14.51
C SER A 111 1.99 -1.70 14.07
N GLU A 112 2.97 -0.86 14.39
CA GLU A 112 4.38 -1.11 14.04
C GLU A 112 4.90 -2.39 14.71
N ASP A 113 4.50 -2.62 15.96
CA ASP A 113 4.81 -3.83 16.73
C ASP A 113 4.01 -5.06 16.32
N THR A 114 3.07 -4.92 15.39
CA THR A 114 2.22 -5.99 14.83
C THR A 114 1.27 -6.67 15.83
N HIS A 115 1.08 -6.09 17.00
CA HIS A 115 0.18 -6.65 18.02
C HIS A 115 -1.25 -6.12 17.95
N LEU A 116 -1.45 -4.99 17.26
CA LEU A 116 -2.75 -4.34 17.15
C LEU A 116 -3.18 -4.22 15.69
N LEU A 117 -4.48 -4.32 15.46
CA LEU A 117 -5.12 -4.00 14.18
C LEU A 117 -6.11 -2.86 14.41
N LEU A 118 -5.87 -1.74 13.73
CA LEU A 118 -6.77 -0.61 13.69
C LEU A 118 -7.71 -0.74 12.50
N THR A 119 -9.00 -0.50 12.71
CA THR A 119 -10.00 -0.49 11.65
C THR A 119 -10.92 0.72 11.77
N GLY A 120 -11.51 1.10 10.64
CA GLY A 120 -12.50 2.15 10.57
C GLY A 120 -13.38 2.01 9.32
N GLY A 121 -14.55 2.64 9.35
CA GLY A 121 -15.48 2.54 8.22
C GLY A 121 -16.76 3.34 8.41
N PHE A 122 -17.86 2.82 7.88
CA PHE A 122 -19.15 3.47 7.88
C PHE A 122 -19.81 3.54 9.25
N GLU A 123 -19.32 2.80 10.24
CA GLU A 123 -19.80 2.88 11.64
C GLU A 123 -19.41 4.20 12.33
N LYS A 124 -18.49 4.97 11.73
CA LYS A 124 -17.96 6.21 12.31
C LYS A 124 -17.13 6.01 13.59
N THR A 125 -16.76 4.79 13.89
CA THR A 125 -16.00 4.39 15.07
C THR A 125 -14.68 3.78 14.64
N LEU A 126 -13.59 4.14 15.31
CA LEU A 126 -12.30 3.47 15.18
C LEU A 126 -12.25 2.32 16.18
N ARG A 127 -11.82 1.15 15.73
CA ARG A 127 -11.65 -0.03 16.57
C ARG A 127 -10.22 -0.51 16.56
N ILE A 128 -9.71 -0.83 17.74
CA ILE A 128 -8.38 -1.39 17.94
C ILE A 128 -8.57 -2.80 18.49
N PHE A 129 -8.13 -3.79 17.73
CA PHE A 129 -8.15 -5.20 18.10
C PHE A 129 -6.78 -5.64 18.58
N ASP A 130 -6.72 -6.37 19.70
CA ASP A 130 -5.52 -7.02 20.21
C ASP A 130 -5.36 -8.38 19.52
N LEU A 131 -4.36 -8.51 18.66
CA LEU A 131 -4.14 -9.72 17.86
C LEU A 131 -3.59 -10.91 18.68
N ASN A 132 -3.15 -10.67 19.91
CA ASN A 132 -2.80 -11.74 20.84
C ASN A 132 -4.05 -12.29 21.56
N ARG A 133 -5.16 -11.56 21.53
CA ARG A 133 -6.45 -11.96 22.10
C ARG A 133 -7.58 -11.58 21.14
N PRO A 134 -7.61 -12.17 19.94
CA PRO A 134 -8.51 -11.74 18.87
C PRO A 134 -10.01 -11.89 19.21
N ASP A 135 -10.35 -12.77 20.14
CA ASP A 135 -11.73 -12.95 20.62
C ASP A 135 -12.14 -11.92 21.70
N ALA A 136 -11.21 -11.10 22.19
CA ALA A 136 -11.54 -10.04 23.13
C ALA A 136 -12.27 -8.90 22.41
N PRO A 137 -13.19 -8.18 23.10
CA PRO A 137 -13.84 -7.03 22.51
C PRO A 137 -12.80 -5.96 22.14
N PRO A 138 -12.99 -5.30 20.98
CA PRO A 138 -12.08 -4.25 20.56
C PRO A 138 -12.19 -3.05 21.50
N ARG A 139 -11.10 -2.31 21.61
CA ARG A 139 -11.14 -0.97 22.15
C ARG A 139 -11.74 -0.04 21.09
N GLU A 140 -12.81 0.64 21.43
CA GLU A 140 -13.44 1.63 20.57
C GLU A 140 -12.88 3.01 20.91
N VAL A 141 -12.38 3.71 19.90
CA VAL A 141 -11.95 5.09 19.98
C VAL A 141 -12.99 5.92 19.26
N ASP A 142 -13.45 6.88 19.94
CA ASP A 142 -14.62 7.73 19.80
C ASP A 142 -15.12 8.11 18.39
N ASP A 143 -16.28 8.75 18.40
CA ASP A 143 -17.12 9.15 17.28
C ASP A 143 -16.38 10.02 16.26
N SER A 144 -16.06 9.44 15.13
CA SER A 144 -15.70 10.21 13.95
C SER A 144 -16.95 11.00 13.48
N PRO A 145 -16.83 12.27 13.09
CA PRO A 145 -17.96 13.06 12.61
C PRO A 145 -18.59 12.51 11.33
N GLY A 146 -17.89 11.63 10.63
CA GLY A 146 -18.34 10.98 9.41
C GLY A 146 -17.76 9.60 9.24
N SER A 147 -18.13 8.91 8.17
CA SER A 147 -17.56 7.60 7.82
C SER A 147 -16.05 7.69 7.68
N VAL A 148 -15.33 6.83 8.40
CA VAL A 148 -13.86 6.78 8.34
C VAL A 148 -13.43 6.26 6.97
N ARG A 149 -12.56 7.00 6.29
CA ARG A 149 -12.06 6.66 4.96
C ARG A 149 -10.66 6.06 5.00
N THR A 150 -9.76 6.64 5.80
CA THR A 150 -8.39 6.17 5.94
C THR A 150 -7.98 6.15 7.40
N VAL A 151 -7.09 5.24 7.76
CA VAL A 151 -6.46 5.17 9.07
C VAL A 151 -4.98 4.90 8.92
N ALA A 152 -4.18 5.40 9.86
CA ALA A 152 -2.76 5.09 9.94
C ALA A 152 -2.28 5.20 11.39
N TRP A 153 -1.16 4.54 11.70
CA TRP A 153 -0.44 4.69 12.95
C TRP A 153 0.71 5.68 12.81
N LEU A 154 1.07 6.34 13.90
CA LEU A 154 2.15 7.30 13.98
C LEU A 154 2.82 7.23 15.36
N HIS A 155 4.09 7.65 15.44
CA HIS A 155 4.89 7.72 16.67
C HIS A 155 4.93 6.39 17.45
N SER A 156 5.37 5.32 16.79
CA SER A 156 5.46 3.99 17.40
C SER A 156 4.14 3.62 18.10
N ASP A 157 3.04 3.73 17.34
CA ASP A 157 1.69 3.33 17.75
C ASP A 157 1.05 4.16 18.88
N GLN A 158 1.61 5.33 19.19
CA GLN A 158 1.05 6.23 20.22
C GLN A 158 -0.04 7.16 19.69
N THR A 159 -0.06 7.39 18.39
CA THR A 159 -1.02 8.28 17.73
C THR A 159 -1.69 7.57 16.56
N ILE A 160 -2.99 7.76 16.43
CA ILE A 160 -3.80 7.32 15.29
C ILE A 160 -4.14 8.53 14.43
N LEU A 161 -3.99 8.36 13.12
CA LEU A 161 -4.53 9.28 12.12
C LEU A 161 -5.81 8.71 11.54
N SER A 162 -6.83 9.54 11.39
CA SER A 162 -8.06 9.17 10.69
C SER A 162 -8.58 10.30 9.84
N SER A 163 -9.05 10.00 8.64
CA SER A 163 -9.84 10.92 7.82
C SER A 163 -11.26 10.41 7.67
N CYS A 164 -12.19 11.30 7.35
CA CYS A 164 -13.58 10.92 7.11
C CYS A 164 -14.12 11.54 5.81
N THR A 165 -15.22 10.96 5.31
CA THR A 165 -15.84 11.34 4.04
C THR A 165 -16.65 12.63 4.12
N ASP A 166 -17.17 12.95 5.30
CA ASP A 166 -18.18 14.00 5.47
C ASP A 166 -17.59 15.34 5.90
N SER A 167 -16.30 15.38 6.24
CA SER A 167 -15.60 16.61 6.60
C SER A 167 -14.14 16.56 6.18
N GLY A 168 -13.58 17.72 5.86
CA GLY A 168 -12.13 17.86 5.60
C GLY A 168 -11.29 17.58 6.83
N GLY A 169 -10.02 17.33 6.57
CA GLY A 169 -9.00 17.18 7.59
C GLY A 169 -8.69 15.74 8.01
N VAL A 170 -7.53 15.64 8.65
CA VAL A 170 -7.05 14.41 9.30
C VAL A 170 -7.01 14.65 10.80
N ARG A 171 -7.66 13.79 11.56
CA ARG A 171 -7.69 13.82 13.02
C ARG A 171 -6.58 12.96 13.56
N LEU A 172 -5.87 13.48 14.54
CA LEU A 172 -4.84 12.79 15.29
C LEU A 172 -5.36 12.49 16.68
N TRP A 173 -5.34 11.22 17.04
CA TRP A 173 -5.83 10.71 18.31
C TRP A 173 -4.67 10.18 19.15
N ASP A 174 -4.59 10.58 20.40
CA ASP A 174 -3.69 9.94 21.36
C ASP A 174 -4.33 8.64 21.83
N VAL A 175 -3.67 7.53 21.52
CA VAL A 175 -4.15 6.17 21.84
C VAL A 175 -4.35 5.96 23.35
N ARG A 176 -3.59 6.64 24.17
CA ARG A 176 -3.64 6.47 25.63
C ARG A 176 -4.83 7.18 26.29
N SER A 177 -5.16 8.36 25.78
CA SER A 177 -6.22 9.20 26.37
C SER A 177 -7.55 9.14 25.61
N ASP A 178 -7.59 8.51 24.43
CA ASP A 178 -8.72 8.47 23.48
C ASP A 178 -9.22 9.86 23.07
N LYS A 179 -8.32 10.85 23.05
CA LYS A 179 -8.67 12.23 22.71
C LYS A 179 -8.02 12.67 21.42
N ILE A 180 -8.73 13.51 20.68
CA ILE A 180 -8.14 14.24 19.55
C ILE A 180 -7.11 15.22 20.12
N VAL A 181 -5.86 15.08 19.66
CA VAL A 181 -4.76 15.97 20.03
C VAL A 181 -4.51 17.05 19.00
N GLN A 182 -4.86 16.78 17.73
CA GLN A 182 -4.67 17.70 16.63
C GLN A 182 -5.65 17.43 15.48
N LEU A 183 -5.95 18.47 14.71
CA LEU A 183 -6.64 18.40 13.43
C LEU A 183 -5.75 19.05 12.35
N LEU A 184 -5.43 18.29 11.32
CA LEU A 184 -4.81 18.82 10.10
C LEU A 184 -5.93 19.28 9.17
N GLU A 185 -6.16 20.58 9.09
CA GLU A 185 -7.30 21.13 8.36
C GLU A 185 -7.09 21.07 6.85
N THR A 186 -8.06 20.55 6.12
CA THR A 186 -8.13 20.56 4.66
C THR A 186 -9.45 21.14 4.18
N LYS A 187 -9.47 21.64 2.95
CA LYS A 187 -10.68 22.23 2.37
C LYS A 187 -11.68 21.20 1.89
N SER A 188 -11.20 20.05 1.51
CA SER A 188 -12.00 18.93 0.97
C SER A 188 -11.78 17.68 1.81
N PRO A 189 -12.68 16.69 1.75
CA PRO A 189 -12.44 15.39 2.36
C PRO A 189 -11.14 14.76 1.88
N VAL A 190 -10.39 14.18 2.81
CA VAL A 190 -9.10 13.53 2.51
C VAL A 190 -9.37 12.14 1.97
N THR A 191 -8.83 11.86 0.78
CA THR A 191 -9.00 10.58 0.08
C THR A 191 -7.89 9.58 0.39
N SER A 192 -6.68 10.06 0.66
CA SER A 192 -5.50 9.24 0.97
C SER A 192 -4.65 9.90 2.04
N VAL A 193 -4.17 9.09 2.99
CA VAL A 193 -3.19 9.47 4.01
C VAL A 193 -2.07 8.45 3.97
N GLU A 194 -0.83 8.93 3.97
CA GLU A 194 0.36 8.12 4.07
C GLU A 194 1.34 8.76 5.04
N VAL A 195 1.89 7.97 5.95
CA VAL A 195 3.00 8.39 6.82
C VAL A 195 4.29 7.99 6.15
N SER A 196 5.23 8.93 5.99
CA SER A 196 6.54 8.60 5.43
C SER A 196 7.26 7.59 6.32
N ARG A 197 8.04 6.72 5.69
CA ARG A 197 8.72 5.61 6.38
C ARG A 197 9.66 6.07 7.49
N ASP A 198 10.25 7.24 7.33
CA ASP A 198 11.13 7.87 8.32
C ASP A 198 10.37 8.61 9.45
N GLY A 199 9.03 8.57 9.41
CA GLY A 199 8.17 9.22 10.39
C GLY A 199 8.21 10.75 10.37
N ARG A 200 8.76 11.39 9.33
CA ARG A 200 8.89 12.86 9.28
C ARG A 200 7.70 13.56 8.65
N TYR A 201 7.06 12.94 7.69
CA TYR A 201 5.99 13.56 6.92
C TYR A 201 4.70 12.75 6.95
N ILE A 202 3.58 13.47 6.97
CA ILE A 202 2.26 12.95 6.65
C ILE A 202 1.89 13.52 5.28
N THR A 203 1.62 12.64 4.31
CA THR A 203 1.15 13.02 2.98
C THR A 203 -0.36 12.86 2.93
N THR A 204 -1.08 13.89 2.48
CA THR A 204 -2.54 13.84 2.31
C THR A 204 -2.93 14.27 0.90
N ALA A 205 -3.94 13.61 0.35
CA ALA A 205 -4.62 14.03 -0.87
C ALA A 205 -6.06 14.44 -0.53
N ASP A 206 -6.47 15.64 -0.95
CA ASP A 206 -7.82 16.16 -0.73
C ASP A 206 -8.28 17.02 -1.93
N GLY A 207 -9.33 16.59 -2.59
CA GLY A 207 -9.80 17.21 -3.83
C GLY A 207 -8.68 17.28 -4.87
N SER A 208 -8.28 18.48 -5.30
CA SER A 208 -7.18 18.69 -6.23
C SER A 208 -5.84 19.07 -5.56
N THR A 209 -5.69 18.80 -4.27
CA THR A 209 -4.51 19.26 -3.53
C THR A 209 -3.78 18.09 -2.87
N VAL A 210 -2.44 18.10 -2.97
CA VAL A 210 -1.54 17.23 -2.20
C VAL A 210 -0.85 18.08 -1.15
N ARG A 211 -0.89 17.66 0.11
CA ARG A 211 -0.25 18.36 1.23
C ARG A 211 0.70 17.45 1.97
N PHE A 212 1.75 18.06 2.47
CA PHE A 212 2.79 17.44 3.29
C PHE A 212 2.85 18.18 4.62
N TRP A 213 2.69 17.42 5.70
CA TRP A 213 2.68 17.90 7.07
C TRP A 213 3.87 17.35 7.83
N ASP A 214 4.44 18.14 8.71
CA ASP A 214 5.43 17.66 9.68
C ASP A 214 4.76 16.70 10.66
N ALA A 215 5.24 15.47 10.73
CA ALA A 215 4.62 14.45 11.55
C ALA A 215 4.85 14.65 13.05
N ASN A 216 5.83 15.47 13.45
CA ASN A 216 6.16 15.72 14.85
C ASN A 216 5.50 16.99 15.40
N HIS A 217 5.45 18.04 14.56
CA HIS A 217 4.91 19.35 14.96
C HIS A 217 3.55 19.66 14.34
N PHE A 218 3.08 18.80 13.43
CA PHE A 218 1.77 18.88 12.76
C PHE A 218 1.56 20.17 11.94
N GLY A 219 2.64 20.89 11.64
CA GLY A 219 2.60 22.06 10.78
C GLY A 219 2.56 21.69 9.30
N LEU A 220 1.87 22.51 8.49
CA LEU A 220 1.89 22.37 7.03
C LEU A 220 3.28 22.74 6.50
N VAL A 221 3.96 21.78 5.86
CA VAL A 221 5.26 21.97 5.25
C VAL A 221 5.13 22.47 3.82
N LYS A 222 4.29 21.77 3.02
CA LYS A 222 4.06 22.09 1.60
C LYS A 222 2.65 21.75 1.17
N SER A 223 2.18 22.47 0.16
CA SER A 223 0.87 22.25 -0.46
C SER A 223 0.96 22.53 -1.95
N TYR A 224 0.52 21.60 -2.75
CA TYR A 224 0.54 21.69 -4.22
C TYR A 224 -0.85 21.46 -4.79
N ASN A 225 -1.29 22.35 -5.68
CA ASN A 225 -2.55 22.21 -6.39
C ASN A 225 -2.31 21.51 -7.72
N MET A 226 -3.07 20.46 -7.95
CA MET A 226 -3.04 19.67 -9.19
C MET A 226 -4.15 20.13 -10.13
N PRO A 227 -3.96 19.98 -11.45
CA PRO A 227 -4.99 20.31 -12.43
C PRO A 227 -6.14 19.28 -12.54
N PHE A 228 -6.13 18.25 -11.69
CA PHE A 228 -7.11 17.15 -11.65
C PHE A 228 -7.44 16.82 -10.18
N ASN A 229 -8.53 16.07 -9.97
CA ASN A 229 -8.85 15.54 -8.64
C ASN A 229 -7.94 14.36 -8.31
N VAL A 230 -7.26 14.46 -7.17
CA VAL A 230 -6.28 13.47 -6.69
C VAL A 230 -7.00 12.47 -5.78
N GLU A 231 -6.89 11.19 -6.10
CA GLU A 231 -7.38 10.12 -5.24
C GLU A 231 -6.31 9.63 -4.26
N SER A 232 -5.05 9.62 -4.69
CA SER A 232 -3.93 9.14 -3.89
C SER A 232 -2.62 9.84 -4.24
N ALA A 233 -1.79 10.03 -3.23
CA ALA A 233 -0.43 10.55 -3.37
C ALA A 233 0.53 9.79 -2.46
N SER A 234 1.80 9.70 -2.88
CA SER A 234 2.86 9.01 -2.12
C SER A 234 4.18 9.76 -2.25
N LEU A 235 4.90 9.88 -1.14
CA LEU A 235 6.21 10.53 -1.06
C LEU A 235 7.31 9.49 -1.22
N GLU A 236 8.35 9.80 -1.99
CA GLU A 236 9.52 8.94 -2.15
C GLU A 236 10.20 8.69 -0.79
N PRO A 237 10.43 7.41 -0.39
CA PRO A 237 10.74 7.08 1.00
C PRO A 237 12.20 7.27 1.44
N LYS A 238 13.16 7.38 0.51
CA LYS A 238 14.59 7.50 0.85
C LYS A 238 15.05 8.94 0.97
N LEU A 239 14.83 9.72 -0.07
CA LEU A 239 15.37 11.08 -0.19
C LEU A 239 14.28 12.13 0.05
N SER A 240 13.02 11.77 -0.01
CA SER A 240 11.87 12.67 0.07
C SER A 240 11.99 13.85 -0.91
N ASN A 241 12.57 13.61 -2.09
CA ASN A 241 12.84 14.63 -3.10
C ASN A 241 11.82 14.68 -4.23
N LYS A 242 10.94 13.70 -4.31
CA LYS A 242 9.87 13.62 -5.30
C LYS A 242 8.63 12.93 -4.72
N PHE A 243 7.47 13.21 -5.29
CA PHE A 243 6.22 12.54 -4.95
C PHE A 243 5.44 12.20 -6.21
N ILE A 244 4.55 11.25 -6.08
CA ILE A 244 3.62 10.85 -7.14
C ILE A 244 2.19 11.14 -6.70
N ALA A 245 1.34 11.44 -7.68
CA ALA A 245 -0.09 11.62 -7.50
C ALA A 245 -0.85 10.97 -8.66
N GLY A 246 -1.99 10.38 -8.37
CA GLY A 246 -2.90 9.79 -9.34
C GLY A 246 -4.35 10.08 -8.99
N GLY A 247 -5.22 10.10 -9.98
CA GLY A 247 -6.61 10.45 -9.78
C GLY A 247 -7.49 10.20 -11.00
N GLU A 248 -8.47 11.06 -11.20
CA GLU A 248 -9.54 10.89 -12.20
C GLU A 248 -9.05 11.00 -13.64
N ASP A 249 -7.92 11.63 -13.89
CA ASP A 249 -7.35 11.81 -15.25
C ASP A 249 -6.66 10.57 -15.80
N MET A 250 -6.63 9.45 -15.06
CA MET A 250 -6.10 8.14 -15.44
C MET A 250 -4.57 8.08 -15.57
N TRP A 251 -3.86 9.12 -15.19
CA TRP A 251 -2.41 9.21 -15.30
C TRP A 251 -1.75 9.24 -13.93
N ILE A 252 -0.47 8.90 -13.90
CA ILE A 252 0.36 9.06 -12.72
C ILE A 252 1.34 10.20 -13.00
N HIS A 253 1.26 11.24 -12.20
CA HIS A 253 2.14 12.40 -12.27
C HIS A 253 3.21 12.30 -11.21
N MET A 254 4.42 12.61 -11.59
CA MET A 254 5.58 12.69 -10.68
C MET A 254 6.05 14.15 -10.61
N PHE A 255 6.24 14.62 -9.39
CA PHE A 255 6.62 16.00 -9.10
C PHE A 255 7.89 16.04 -8.27
N ASP A 256 8.68 17.08 -8.46
CA ASP A 256 9.75 17.45 -7.53
C ASP A 256 9.17 17.96 -6.22
N PHE A 257 9.62 17.39 -5.09
CA PHE A 257 9.08 17.75 -3.77
C PHE A 257 9.45 19.17 -3.34
N HIS A 258 10.56 19.74 -3.83
CA HIS A 258 11.00 21.06 -3.40
C HIS A 258 10.36 22.18 -4.21
N THR A 259 10.25 22.00 -5.52
CA THR A 259 9.72 23.01 -6.45
C THR A 259 8.24 22.85 -6.75
N GLY A 260 7.71 21.61 -6.67
CA GLY A 260 6.36 21.27 -7.10
C GLY A 260 6.21 21.19 -8.61
N GLU A 261 7.32 21.23 -9.36
CA GLU A 261 7.30 21.07 -10.82
C GLU A 261 7.05 19.62 -11.20
N GLU A 262 6.26 19.40 -12.25
CA GLU A 262 6.04 18.09 -12.82
C GLU A 262 7.27 17.62 -13.58
N ILE A 263 7.92 16.56 -13.08
CA ILE A 263 9.12 15.96 -13.66
C ILE A 263 8.84 14.75 -14.53
N GLY A 264 7.64 14.19 -14.44
CA GLY A 264 7.22 13.05 -15.24
C GLY A 264 5.73 12.82 -15.22
N CYS A 265 5.22 12.19 -16.29
CA CYS A 265 3.82 11.77 -16.39
C CYS A 265 3.79 10.41 -17.09
N ASN A 266 3.24 9.42 -16.40
CA ASN A 266 3.12 8.06 -16.89
C ASN A 266 1.67 7.72 -17.25
N LYS A 267 1.48 7.34 -18.50
CA LYS A 267 0.19 7.01 -19.09
C LYS A 267 0.10 5.53 -19.36
N GLY A 268 -1.03 4.93 -19.04
CA GLY A 268 -1.18 3.50 -19.31
C GLY A 268 -2.49 2.91 -18.78
N HIS A 269 -3.02 3.43 -17.68
CA HIS A 269 -4.34 3.01 -17.22
C HIS A 269 -5.47 3.46 -18.14
N HIS A 270 -6.55 2.69 -18.14
CA HIS A 270 -7.77 2.95 -18.93
C HIS A 270 -8.96 3.37 -18.06
N GLY A 271 -8.70 3.80 -16.86
CA GLY A 271 -9.66 4.32 -15.90
C GLY A 271 -8.98 5.11 -14.79
N PRO A 272 -9.73 5.81 -13.93
CA PRO A 272 -9.19 6.55 -12.81
C PRO A 272 -8.20 5.74 -11.97
N VAL A 273 -7.14 6.40 -11.49
CA VAL A 273 -6.15 5.82 -10.59
C VAL A 273 -6.61 6.05 -9.16
N HIS A 274 -6.93 4.97 -8.45
CA HIS A 274 -7.45 5.06 -7.08
C HIS A 274 -6.36 5.07 -6.01
N CYS A 275 -5.24 4.44 -6.30
CA CYS A 275 -4.15 4.32 -5.33
C CYS A 275 -2.78 4.32 -6.01
N VAL A 276 -1.82 4.99 -5.37
CA VAL A 276 -0.41 5.00 -5.76
C VAL A 276 0.44 4.84 -4.51
N ARG A 277 1.50 4.04 -4.59
CA ARG A 277 2.45 3.83 -3.48
C ARG A 277 3.86 3.63 -4.02
N PHE A 278 4.85 4.29 -3.43
CA PHE A 278 6.25 3.97 -3.67
C PHE A 278 6.61 2.62 -3.04
N SER A 279 7.48 1.88 -3.71
CA SER A 279 8.16 0.75 -3.10
C SER A 279 9.03 1.21 -1.93
N PRO A 280 9.33 0.34 -0.95
CA PRO A 280 10.06 0.74 0.25
C PRO A 280 11.48 1.26 -0.02
N GLY A 281 12.03 0.95 -1.18
CA GLY A 281 13.33 1.45 -1.64
C GLY A 281 13.28 2.72 -2.48
N GLY A 282 12.10 3.12 -2.98
CA GLY A 282 11.93 4.30 -3.85
C GLY A 282 12.34 4.08 -5.30
N GLU A 283 12.87 2.90 -5.66
CA GLU A 283 13.30 2.56 -7.02
C GLU A 283 12.12 2.35 -7.98
N SER A 284 10.96 2.04 -7.43
CA SER A 284 9.72 1.81 -8.17
C SER A 284 8.51 2.34 -7.42
N TYR A 285 7.37 2.35 -8.07
CA TYR A 285 6.07 2.61 -7.44
C TYR A 285 4.97 1.82 -8.15
N ALA A 286 3.91 1.51 -7.42
CA ALA A 286 2.74 0.84 -7.95
C ALA A 286 1.55 1.79 -8.05
N SER A 287 0.70 1.56 -9.04
CA SER A 287 -0.59 2.22 -9.21
C SER A 287 -1.70 1.19 -9.42
N GLY A 288 -2.86 1.40 -8.79
CA GLY A 288 -4.07 0.60 -8.95
C GLY A 288 -5.21 1.45 -9.50
N SER A 289 -5.99 0.89 -10.42
CA SER A 289 -6.97 1.65 -11.19
C SER A 289 -8.35 0.99 -11.27
N GLU A 290 -9.32 1.78 -11.70
CA GLU A 290 -10.67 1.34 -12.06
C GLU A 290 -10.65 0.26 -13.16
N ASP A 291 -9.59 0.21 -14.00
CA ASP A 291 -9.42 -0.79 -15.05
C ASP A 291 -9.09 -2.21 -14.54
N GLY A 292 -8.99 -2.40 -13.21
CA GLY A 292 -8.68 -3.68 -12.57
C GLY A 292 -7.22 -4.10 -12.66
N THR A 293 -6.34 -3.26 -13.20
CA THR A 293 -4.91 -3.57 -13.27
C THR A 293 -4.09 -2.84 -12.22
N ILE A 294 -2.99 -3.46 -11.83
CA ILE A 294 -1.91 -2.84 -11.09
C ILE A 294 -0.75 -2.64 -12.06
N ARG A 295 -0.09 -1.50 -11.99
CA ARG A 295 1.10 -1.22 -12.79
C ARG A 295 2.25 -0.86 -11.87
N ILE A 296 3.42 -1.48 -12.11
CA ILE A 296 4.65 -1.18 -11.41
C ILE A 296 5.54 -0.40 -12.38
N TRP A 297 5.98 0.77 -11.95
CA TRP A 297 6.76 1.73 -12.72
C TRP A 297 8.13 1.90 -12.08
N GLN A 298 9.18 1.95 -12.90
CA GLN A 298 10.52 2.27 -12.43
C GLN A 298 10.71 3.79 -12.36
N THR A 299 11.33 4.29 -11.31
CA THR A 299 11.55 5.73 -11.11
C THR A 299 12.70 6.31 -11.94
N GLY A 300 13.39 5.46 -12.70
CA GLY A 300 14.58 5.80 -13.49
C GLY A 300 15.86 5.67 -12.65
N PRO A 301 17.05 5.77 -13.28
CA PRO A 301 18.32 5.73 -12.56
C PRO A 301 18.33 6.89 -11.55
N ALA A 302 18.60 6.58 -10.28
CA ALA A 302 19.00 7.60 -9.33
C ALA A 302 20.22 8.30 -9.96
N ASN A 303 20.19 9.63 -10.08
CA ASN A 303 21.38 10.39 -10.41
C ASN A 303 22.34 10.20 -9.22
N HIS A 304 23.21 9.19 -9.32
CA HIS A 304 24.42 9.20 -8.53
C HIS A 304 25.22 10.38 -9.03
N ASP A 305 25.34 11.41 -8.22
CA ASP A 305 26.34 12.45 -8.42
C ASP A 305 27.69 11.71 -8.47
N GLU A 306 28.23 11.60 -9.69
CA GLU A 306 29.59 11.16 -9.94
C GLU A 306 30.53 12.29 -9.46
N ASN A 307 30.75 12.40 -8.15
CA ASN A 307 31.79 13.20 -7.56
C ASN A 307 32.43 12.50 -6.36
N ASP A 308 33.01 11.33 -6.62
CA ASP A 308 34.08 10.77 -5.80
C ASP A 308 34.97 9.87 -6.67
N ALA A 309 35.57 10.46 -7.68
CA ALA A 309 36.70 9.85 -8.38
C ALA A 309 38.00 10.41 -7.80
N LEU A 310 38.57 9.69 -6.82
CA LEU A 310 39.99 9.85 -6.51
C LEU A 310 40.83 9.12 -7.57
N PRO A 311 41.87 9.73 -8.10
CA PRO A 311 42.73 9.10 -9.08
C PRO A 311 43.79 8.20 -8.40
N GLY A 312 43.71 6.92 -8.64
CA GLY A 312 44.69 5.92 -8.22
C GLY A 312 45.29 5.19 -9.41
N ASN A 313 46.51 5.54 -9.76
CA ASN A 313 47.35 4.88 -10.75
C ASN A 313 47.75 3.44 -10.37
N GLY A 314 47.88 2.58 -11.42
CA GLY A 314 48.82 1.48 -11.41
C GLY A 314 48.29 0.10 -11.81
N PRO A 315 49.13 -0.73 -12.45
CA PRO A 315 48.72 -1.56 -13.59
C PRO A 315 48.48 -3.04 -13.27
N ALA A 316 47.73 -3.66 -14.19
CA ALA A 316 47.71 -5.07 -14.60
C ALA A 316 48.31 -6.17 -13.69
N GLY A 317 47.43 -7.05 -13.22
CA GLY A 317 47.80 -8.39 -12.77
C GLY A 317 46.73 -9.38 -13.15
N LYS A 318 46.99 -10.19 -14.19
CA LYS A 318 46.18 -11.37 -14.54
C LYS A 318 46.37 -12.42 -13.47
N VAL A 319 45.30 -12.90 -12.86
CA VAL A 319 45.30 -14.24 -12.21
C VAL A 319 44.06 -14.99 -12.67
N LYS A 320 44.34 -16.21 -13.13
CA LYS A 320 43.37 -17.19 -13.62
C LYS A 320 42.79 -18.02 -12.48
N VAL A 321 41.50 -18.37 -12.67
CA VAL A 321 40.87 -19.70 -12.45
C VAL A 321 40.64 -20.15 -11.01
N GLY A 322 39.38 -20.45 -10.74
CA GLY A 322 38.90 -21.32 -9.70
C GLY A 322 37.38 -21.43 -9.84
N ASP A 323 36.93 -22.39 -10.64
CA ASP A 323 35.57 -22.91 -10.62
C ASP A 323 35.32 -23.57 -9.27
N ASP A 324 34.36 -23.15 -8.54
CA ASP A 324 33.68 -23.98 -7.55
C ASP A 324 32.19 -23.65 -7.55
N GLU A 325 31.44 -24.66 -8.00
CA GLU A 325 30.01 -24.80 -7.91
C GLU A 325 29.54 -24.69 -6.47
N VAL A 326 28.59 -23.78 -6.21
CA VAL A 326 27.65 -23.95 -5.11
C VAL A 326 26.22 -23.84 -5.66
N THR A 327 25.77 -24.98 -6.15
CA THR A 327 24.36 -25.25 -6.33
C THR A 327 23.69 -25.34 -4.94
N SER A 328 22.98 -24.34 -4.51
CA SER A 328 22.04 -24.47 -3.40
C SER A 328 20.67 -24.80 -3.94
N LYS A 329 20.24 -25.97 -3.55
CA LYS A 329 18.94 -26.60 -3.80
C LYS A 329 17.79 -25.74 -3.36
N ILE A 330 16.92 -25.41 -4.30
CA ILE A 330 15.50 -25.18 -4.02
C ILE A 330 14.79 -26.38 -4.64
N GLU A 331 14.61 -27.43 -3.87
CA GLU A 331 13.70 -28.53 -4.16
C GLU A 331 12.44 -28.34 -3.32
N GLY A 332 11.31 -28.35 -4.01
CA GLY A 332 10.13 -28.96 -3.48
C GLY A 332 8.85 -28.17 -3.39
N PHE A 333 8.23 -27.89 -4.52
CA PHE A 333 6.77 -27.88 -4.58
C PHE A 333 6.35 -28.74 -5.79
N HIS A 334 6.07 -30.01 -5.52
CA HIS A 334 5.37 -30.89 -6.45
C HIS A 334 3.87 -30.75 -6.22
N ILE A 335 3.19 -30.21 -7.23
CA ILE A 335 1.73 -30.37 -7.37
C ILE A 335 1.53 -31.78 -7.95
N ASN A 336 0.94 -32.65 -7.18
CA ASN A 336 0.44 -33.93 -7.65
C ASN A 336 -0.84 -33.70 -8.44
N ASP A 337 -0.71 -33.77 -9.75
CA ASP A 337 -1.83 -33.87 -10.68
C ASP A 337 -2.12 -35.38 -10.85
N GLU A 338 -3.01 -35.92 -10.03
CA GLU A 338 -3.57 -37.26 -10.26
C GLU A 338 -4.96 -37.10 -10.90
N GLY A 339 -4.93 -37.30 -12.22
CA GLY A 339 -6.13 -37.53 -13.00
C GLY A 339 -6.91 -38.74 -12.49
N LYS A 340 -8.19 -38.60 -12.28
CA LYS A 340 -9.17 -39.67 -12.27
C LYS A 340 -10.13 -39.50 -13.42
N ASN A 341 -9.86 -40.25 -14.48
CA ASN A 341 -10.86 -40.74 -15.40
C ASN A 341 -11.75 -41.74 -14.62
N GLU A 342 -13.02 -41.53 -14.49
CA GLU A 342 -14.01 -42.58 -14.31
C GLU A 342 -15.27 -42.26 -15.13
N GLU A 343 -15.59 -43.30 -15.87
CA GLU A 343 -16.55 -43.56 -16.90
C GLU A 343 -18.01 -43.14 -16.62
N GLU A 344 -18.65 -42.73 -17.70
CA GLU A 344 -20.10 -42.74 -17.90
C GLU A 344 -20.72 -44.11 -17.53
N LYS A 345 -21.78 -44.07 -16.75
CA LYS A 345 -22.87 -45.03 -16.83
C LYS A 345 -24.20 -44.32 -16.64
N ALA A 346 -24.89 -44.22 -17.74
CA ALA A 346 -26.34 -43.99 -17.79
C ALA A 346 -27.09 -45.09 -17.06
N ILE A 347 -28.08 -44.73 -16.27
CA ILE A 347 -29.26 -45.60 -15.98
C ILE A 347 -30.46 -44.64 -15.86
N ASP A 348 -31.43 -44.89 -16.78
CA ASP A 348 -32.82 -44.47 -16.70
C ASP A 348 -33.50 -44.99 -15.41
N ILE A 349 -34.25 -44.15 -14.73
CA ILE A 349 -35.72 -44.30 -14.43
C ILE A 349 -36.18 -42.96 -13.84
#